data_5b76b06ea3e4c5b72ad7f1e05d3860be
#
_entry.id   5b76b06ea3e4c5b72ad7f1e05d3860be
#
_cell.length_a   1.000
_cell.length_b   1.000
_cell.length_c   1.000
_cell.angle_alpha   90.00
_cell.angle_beta   90.00
_cell.angle_gamma   90.00
#
_symmetry.space_group_name_H-M   'P 1'
#
loop_
_entity.id
_entity.type
_entity.pdbx_description
1 polymer ?
#
loop_
_entity_poly.entity_id
_entity_poly.type
_entity_poly.pdbx_seq_one_letter_code
_entity_poly.pdbx_strand_id
1 'polypeptide(L)'
;MKKNLFALLLICMAIPLMAQESQTTYNFLRLPTSAHAAALGGDNITLIEDDEALIFHNPALLSTVSDRSLCLGYMNYMSGSQVASAAFNRIIRERATVAVSAQYAHYGTMKQMDENHVQTGEFSAKDIALSGYFSYLLTDRLAGGIAAKFITSYIGDYNSFAVGVDLGLNYYDPDREWSVSLVAKNLGGQLKSYDEQYESMPIDVQAGVSKRFANTPFRVSASLIDLNHWDYKFIYHWVLGVDLLLSKSIWVGGGYNCRRANEMKILGVDDEEGSHGAGLSLGAGINLERLKLNLAYGKYHVSSSSVLINFAYTL
;
A
#
# COMPACT_ATOMS: atom_id res chain seq x y z
N MET A 1 -22.16 -10.20 -28.07
CA MET A 1 -21.59 -9.95 -26.72
C MET A 1 -20.05 -9.87 -26.69
N LYS A 2 -19.30 -10.82 -27.25
CA LYS A 2 -17.81 -10.78 -27.23
C LYS A 2 -17.17 -9.54 -27.90
N LYS A 3 -17.75 -9.02 -29.02
CA LYS A 3 -17.26 -7.84 -29.71
C LYS A 3 -17.42 -6.55 -28.92
N ASN A 4 -18.49 -6.44 -28.12
CA ASN A 4 -18.75 -5.24 -27.30
C ASN A 4 -17.88 -5.21 -26.05
N LEU A 5 -17.50 -6.38 -25.51
CA LEU A 5 -16.57 -6.49 -24.39
C LEU A 5 -15.14 -6.09 -24.80
N PHE A 6 -14.75 -6.45 -26.04
CA PHE A 6 -13.45 -6.07 -26.60
C PHE A 6 -13.38 -4.57 -26.93
N ALA A 7 -14.46 -3.98 -27.40
CA ALA A 7 -14.58 -2.52 -27.61
C ALA A 7 -14.55 -1.74 -26.29
N LEU A 8 -15.17 -2.25 -25.23
CA LEU A 8 -15.12 -1.65 -23.89
C LEU A 8 -13.69 -1.70 -23.30
N LEU A 9 -12.99 -2.80 -23.52
CA LEU A 9 -11.58 -2.96 -23.10
C LEU A 9 -10.65 -1.99 -23.86
N LEU A 10 -10.89 -1.77 -25.16
CA LEU A 10 -10.14 -0.80 -25.99
C LEU A 10 -10.44 0.67 -25.61
N ILE A 11 -11.64 0.99 -25.18
CA ILE A 11 -12.02 2.33 -24.72
C ILE A 11 -11.34 2.64 -23.39
N CYS A 12 -11.18 1.65 -22.49
CA CYS A 12 -10.41 1.81 -21.24
C CYS A 12 -8.89 2.01 -21.47
N MET A 13 -8.36 1.60 -22.62
CA MET A 13 -6.96 1.82 -22.99
C MET A 13 -6.68 3.16 -23.70
N ALA A 14 -7.70 3.92 -24.05
CA ALA A 14 -7.57 5.18 -24.80
C ALA A 14 -7.56 6.44 -23.89
N ILE A 15 -7.21 6.32 -22.63
CA ILE A 15 -6.95 7.47 -21.76
C ILE A 15 -5.61 8.06 -22.18
N PRO A 16 -5.54 9.31 -22.69
CA PRO A 16 -4.26 9.92 -23.04
C PRO A 16 -3.42 10.08 -21.75
N LEU A 17 -2.35 9.32 -21.66
CA LEU A 17 -1.31 9.46 -20.65
C LEU A 17 -0.55 10.76 -20.93
N MET A 18 -0.95 11.82 -20.26
CA MET A 18 -0.15 13.05 -20.19
C MET A 18 0.99 12.79 -19.20
N ALA A 19 2.15 12.41 -19.72
CA ALA A 19 3.39 12.29 -18.97
C ALA A 19 3.90 13.71 -18.61
N GLN A 20 3.44 14.21 -17.48
CA GLN A 20 4.16 15.24 -16.71
C GLN A 20 4.55 14.58 -15.39
N GLU A 21 5.73 14.89 -14.85
CA GLU A 21 6.06 14.63 -13.44
C GLU A 21 4.96 15.31 -12.60
N SER A 22 3.86 14.61 -12.43
CA SER A 22 2.74 15.16 -11.70
C SER A 22 3.09 15.08 -10.23
N GLN A 23 3.22 16.23 -9.61
CA GLN A 23 3.16 16.35 -8.16
C GLN A 23 1.80 15.79 -7.74
N THR A 24 1.82 14.57 -7.20
CA THR A 24 0.61 13.96 -6.66
C THR A 24 0.45 14.39 -5.21
N THR A 25 -0.79 14.67 -4.82
CA THR A 25 -1.16 14.91 -3.43
C THR A 25 -1.51 13.61 -2.71
N TYR A 26 -1.70 13.65 -1.38
CA TYR A 26 -2.08 12.49 -0.55
C TYR A 26 -1.11 11.30 -0.64
N ASN A 27 0.19 11.55 -0.75
CA ASN A 27 1.20 10.51 -0.92
C ASN A 27 1.31 9.54 0.27
N PHE A 28 0.71 9.84 1.43
CA PHE A 28 0.57 8.91 2.55
C PHE A 28 -0.20 7.63 2.17
N LEU A 29 -1.06 7.67 1.13
CA LEU A 29 -1.76 6.50 0.59
C LEU A 29 -0.83 5.49 -0.12
N ARG A 30 0.40 5.88 -0.44
CA ARG A 30 1.46 5.00 -1.00
C ARG A 30 2.26 4.30 0.09
N LEU A 31 2.16 4.73 1.36
CA LEU A 31 2.88 4.10 2.45
C LEU A 31 2.26 2.73 2.77
N PRO A 32 3.08 1.70 3.02
CA PRO A 32 2.55 0.39 3.38
C PRO A 32 1.90 0.45 4.75
N THR A 33 0.76 -0.22 4.89
CA THR A 33 0.03 -0.37 6.14
C THR A 33 0.15 -1.78 6.72
N SER A 34 0.41 -2.79 5.88
CA SER A 34 0.76 -4.12 6.36
C SER A 34 2.28 -4.24 6.58
N ALA A 35 2.68 -4.63 7.79
CA ALA A 35 4.08 -4.89 8.11
C ALA A 35 4.62 -6.08 7.29
N HIS A 36 3.80 -7.08 6.99
CA HIS A 36 4.22 -8.18 6.15
C HIS A 36 4.49 -7.71 4.71
N ALA A 37 3.58 -6.97 4.10
CA ALA A 37 3.81 -6.39 2.79
C ALA A 37 5.01 -5.41 2.80
N ALA A 38 5.18 -4.63 3.87
CA ALA A 38 6.32 -3.74 4.04
C ALA A 38 7.66 -4.49 4.07
N ALA A 39 7.72 -5.63 4.76
CA ALA A 39 8.90 -6.51 4.79
C ALA A 39 9.27 -7.03 3.40
N LEU A 40 8.29 -7.27 2.54
CA LEU A 40 8.47 -7.80 1.18
C LEU A 40 8.65 -6.70 0.11
N GLY A 41 9.08 -5.52 0.50
CA GLY A 41 9.38 -4.41 -0.41
C GLY A 41 8.36 -3.27 -0.39
N GLY A 42 7.23 -3.40 0.33
CA GLY A 42 6.24 -2.35 0.52
C GLY A 42 4.96 -2.51 -0.27
N ASP A 43 5.00 -3.15 -1.43
CA ASP A 43 3.89 -3.20 -2.40
C ASP A 43 3.49 -4.64 -2.78
N ASN A 44 3.35 -5.52 -1.79
CA ASN A 44 2.87 -6.87 -2.03
C ASN A 44 1.34 -6.91 -2.01
N ILE A 45 0.74 -7.37 -3.11
CA ILE A 45 -0.71 -7.45 -3.32
C ILE A 45 -1.25 -8.89 -3.39
N THR A 46 -0.38 -9.89 -3.16
CA THR A 46 -0.67 -11.31 -3.46
C THR A 46 -0.63 -12.22 -2.24
N LEU A 47 -0.36 -11.70 -1.05
CA LEU A 47 -0.26 -12.49 0.18
C LEU A 47 -1.62 -13.07 0.57
N ILE A 48 -1.72 -14.40 0.54
CA ILE A 48 -2.91 -15.11 1.02
C ILE A 48 -2.67 -15.49 2.47
N GLU A 49 -3.15 -14.63 3.35
CA GLU A 49 -3.00 -14.75 4.80
C GLU A 49 -4.22 -14.19 5.52
N ASP A 50 -4.42 -14.66 6.74
CA ASP A 50 -5.42 -14.08 7.64
C ASP A 50 -4.81 -12.82 8.32
N ASP A 51 -4.55 -11.79 7.51
CA ASP A 51 -4.03 -10.49 7.96
C ASP A 51 -4.88 -9.36 7.38
N GLU A 52 -5.64 -8.69 8.24
CA GLU A 52 -6.53 -7.61 7.83
C GLU A 52 -5.79 -6.37 7.28
N ALA A 53 -4.53 -6.14 7.68
CA ALA A 53 -3.75 -5.03 7.15
C ALA A 53 -3.49 -5.15 5.63
N LEU A 54 -3.64 -6.34 5.03
CA LEU A 54 -3.47 -6.56 3.59
C LEU A 54 -4.58 -5.93 2.74
N ILE A 55 -5.75 -5.60 3.32
CA ILE A 55 -6.86 -4.95 2.59
C ILE A 55 -6.48 -3.58 2.03
N PHE A 56 -5.56 -2.87 2.68
CA PHE A 56 -5.04 -1.59 2.19
C PHE A 56 -4.18 -1.74 0.92
N HIS A 57 -3.65 -2.94 0.66
CA HIS A 57 -2.87 -3.26 -0.53
C HIS A 57 -3.73 -3.83 -1.64
N ASN A 58 -4.69 -4.70 -1.31
CA ASN A 58 -5.61 -5.31 -2.27
C ASN A 58 -6.95 -5.62 -1.58
N PRO A 59 -8.04 -4.93 -1.92
CA PRO A 59 -9.35 -5.15 -1.30
C PRO A 59 -9.90 -6.57 -1.52
N ALA A 60 -9.44 -7.31 -2.54
CA ALA A 60 -9.85 -8.70 -2.77
C ALA A 60 -9.33 -9.66 -1.68
N LEU A 61 -8.20 -9.32 -1.02
CA LEU A 61 -7.61 -10.12 0.06
C LEU A 61 -8.46 -10.11 1.34
N LEU A 62 -9.43 -9.20 1.46
CA LEU A 62 -10.41 -9.21 2.54
C LEU A 62 -11.18 -10.55 2.63
N SER A 63 -11.33 -11.27 1.51
CA SER A 63 -11.96 -12.59 1.47
C SER A 63 -11.20 -13.67 2.23
N THR A 64 -9.93 -13.46 2.58
CA THR A 64 -9.08 -14.43 3.30
C THR A 64 -9.01 -14.15 4.80
N VAL A 65 -9.59 -13.05 5.26
CA VAL A 65 -9.51 -12.59 6.66
C VAL A 65 -10.62 -13.23 7.48
N SER A 66 -10.27 -13.68 8.69
CA SER A 66 -11.20 -14.23 9.67
C SER A 66 -12.26 -13.20 10.09
N ASP A 67 -13.47 -13.68 10.42
CA ASP A 67 -14.59 -12.82 10.87
C ASP A 67 -14.22 -12.06 12.16
N ARG A 68 -14.63 -10.79 12.25
CA ARG A 68 -14.43 -9.92 13.41
C ARG A 68 -12.98 -9.72 13.81
N SER A 69 -12.10 -9.59 12.84
CA SER A 69 -10.71 -9.20 13.09
C SER A 69 -10.59 -7.68 13.24
N LEU A 70 -9.86 -7.25 14.26
CA LEU A 70 -9.45 -5.86 14.47
C LEU A 70 -7.95 -5.78 14.25
N CYS A 71 -7.51 -4.92 13.35
CA CYS A 71 -6.11 -4.64 13.11
C CYS A 71 -5.76 -3.20 13.46
N LEU A 72 -4.65 -3.00 14.16
CA LEU A 72 -4.06 -1.71 14.45
C LEU A 72 -2.65 -1.66 13.87
N GLY A 73 -2.32 -0.59 13.17
CA GLY A 73 -1.00 -0.36 12.58
C GLY A 73 -0.39 0.95 13.07
N TYR A 74 0.91 0.94 13.28
CA TYR A 74 1.67 2.14 13.60
C TYR A 74 3.00 2.12 12.86
N MET A 75 3.31 3.22 12.18
CA MET A 75 4.55 3.43 11.44
C MET A 75 5.23 4.71 11.92
N ASN A 76 6.45 4.57 12.39
CA ASN A 76 7.37 5.70 12.46
C ASN A 76 7.94 5.91 11.06
N TYR A 77 7.49 6.97 10.37
CA TYR A 77 7.78 7.17 8.94
C TYR A 77 9.10 7.91 8.71
N MET A 78 9.18 9.13 9.20
CA MET A 78 10.38 9.98 9.15
C MET A 78 10.44 10.85 10.40
N SER A 79 11.51 11.59 10.62
CA SER A 79 11.72 12.38 11.84
C SER A 79 10.50 13.25 12.19
N GLY A 80 9.84 12.92 13.29
CA GLY A 80 8.62 13.59 13.77
C GLY A 80 7.32 13.20 13.07
N SER A 81 7.36 12.41 12.00
CA SER A 81 6.17 11.98 11.26
C SER A 81 5.77 10.55 11.63
N GLN A 82 4.46 10.34 11.80
CA GLN A 82 3.89 9.09 12.25
C GLN A 82 2.65 8.77 11.41
N VAL A 83 2.44 7.49 11.12
CA VAL A 83 1.24 7.00 10.45
C VAL A 83 0.61 5.93 11.32
N ALA A 84 -0.67 6.09 11.62
CA ALA A 84 -1.47 5.10 12.32
C ALA A 84 -2.57 4.58 11.39
N SER A 85 -2.92 3.31 11.53
CA SER A 85 -4.03 2.70 10.81
C SER A 85 -4.85 1.79 11.73
N ALA A 86 -6.14 1.68 11.42
CA ALA A 86 -7.03 0.74 12.08
C ALA A 86 -7.98 0.16 11.03
N ALA A 87 -8.32 -1.12 11.16
CA ALA A 87 -9.30 -1.77 10.31
C ALA A 87 -10.12 -2.79 11.11
N PHE A 88 -11.36 -2.98 10.72
CA PHE A 88 -12.26 -3.98 11.31
C PHE A 88 -13.13 -4.58 10.21
N ASN A 89 -13.23 -5.91 10.20
CA ASN A 89 -14.02 -6.64 9.21
C ASN A 89 -15.20 -7.40 9.80
N ARG A 90 -16.12 -7.75 8.91
CA ARG A 90 -17.26 -8.63 9.18
C ARG A 90 -17.56 -9.47 7.96
N ILE A 91 -17.64 -10.77 8.14
CA ILE A 91 -18.19 -11.68 7.15
C ILE A 91 -19.72 -11.57 7.21
N ILE A 92 -20.37 -11.12 6.13
CA ILE A 92 -21.84 -10.96 6.07
C ILE A 92 -22.54 -12.15 5.44
N ARG A 93 -21.85 -12.91 4.59
CA ARG A 93 -22.33 -14.15 3.97
C ARG A 93 -21.13 -15.04 3.67
N GLU A 94 -21.35 -16.32 3.37
CA GLU A 94 -20.30 -17.30 3.05
C GLU A 94 -19.27 -16.81 2.00
N ARG A 95 -19.67 -15.93 1.09
CA ARG A 95 -18.83 -15.41 0.00
C ARG A 95 -18.61 -13.90 0.05
N ALA A 96 -19.15 -13.20 1.05
CA ALA A 96 -19.14 -11.74 1.09
C ALA A 96 -18.61 -11.23 2.43
N THR A 97 -17.58 -10.41 2.39
CA THR A 97 -16.96 -9.77 3.54
C THR A 97 -16.92 -8.26 3.35
N VAL A 98 -17.19 -7.51 4.41
CA VAL A 98 -17.07 -6.05 4.46
C VAL A 98 -16.03 -5.66 5.51
N ALA A 99 -15.42 -4.50 5.32
CA ALA A 99 -14.55 -3.91 6.33
C ALA A 99 -14.67 -2.39 6.30
N VAL A 100 -14.25 -1.78 7.39
CA VAL A 100 -14.03 -0.33 7.50
C VAL A 100 -12.63 -0.09 8.00
N SER A 101 -12.00 0.98 7.54
CA SER A 101 -10.68 1.36 8.01
C SER A 101 -10.53 2.87 8.15
N ALA A 102 -9.55 3.24 8.98
CA ALA A 102 -9.06 4.60 9.09
C ALA A 102 -7.52 4.58 8.98
N GLN A 103 -6.97 5.55 8.27
CA GLN A 103 -5.54 5.82 8.21
C GLN A 103 -5.31 7.30 8.56
N TYR A 104 -4.34 7.56 9.44
CA TYR A 104 -4.00 8.89 9.90
C TYR A 104 -2.50 9.09 9.77
N ALA A 105 -2.08 10.13 9.07
CA ALA A 105 -0.70 10.56 8.97
C ALA A 105 -0.55 11.92 9.66
N HIS A 106 0.45 12.06 10.53
CA HIS A 106 0.84 13.29 11.17
C HIS A 106 2.30 13.59 10.87
N TYR A 107 2.58 14.78 10.37
CA TYR A 107 3.91 15.15 9.89
C TYR A 107 4.73 15.96 10.89
N GLY A 108 4.25 16.04 12.16
CA GLY A 108 4.90 16.82 13.19
C GLY A 108 4.58 18.31 13.08
N THR A 109 5.33 19.10 13.83
CA THR A 109 5.24 20.57 13.83
C THR A 109 6.36 21.16 13.00
N MET A 110 6.02 22.04 12.10
CA MET A 110 6.94 22.73 11.20
C MET A 110 7.01 24.21 11.54
N LYS A 111 8.19 24.80 11.40
CA LYS A 111 8.39 26.24 11.64
C LYS A 111 7.90 27.04 10.45
N GLN A 112 7.06 28.03 10.70
CA GLN A 112 6.67 29.02 9.72
C GLN A 112 7.74 30.13 9.67
N MET A 113 8.22 30.44 8.47
CA MET A 113 9.23 31.47 8.23
C MET A 113 8.65 32.54 7.33
N ASP A 114 9.06 33.79 7.54
CA ASP A 114 8.79 34.90 6.60
C ASP A 114 9.83 34.93 5.45
N GLU A 115 9.68 35.88 4.54
CA GLU A 115 10.60 36.09 3.42
C GLU A 115 12.05 36.43 3.86
N ASN A 116 12.24 36.87 5.10
CA ASN A 116 13.52 37.18 5.70
C ASN A 116 14.10 36.03 6.54
N HIS A 117 13.54 34.83 6.43
CA HIS A 117 13.88 33.64 7.22
C HIS A 117 13.71 33.81 8.75
N VAL A 118 12.86 34.75 9.18
CA VAL A 118 12.51 34.92 10.60
C VAL A 118 11.34 33.99 10.92
N GLN A 119 11.45 33.22 12.00
CA GLN A 119 10.37 32.36 12.47
C GLN A 119 9.20 33.22 12.94
N THR A 120 8.04 33.10 12.27
CA THR A 120 6.81 33.84 12.57
C THR A 120 5.78 33.02 13.32
N GLY A 121 5.93 31.67 13.30
CA GLY A 121 5.00 30.78 13.95
C GLY A 121 5.37 29.32 13.78
N GLU A 122 4.40 28.46 14.05
CA GLU A 122 4.46 27.00 13.83
C GLU A 122 3.16 26.54 13.19
N PHE A 123 3.23 25.53 12.34
CA PHE A 123 2.07 24.85 11.77
C PHE A 123 2.27 23.34 11.74
N SER A 124 1.18 22.61 11.61
CA SER A 124 1.23 21.14 11.45
C SER A 124 0.53 20.72 10.17
N ALA A 125 0.93 19.56 9.64
CA ALA A 125 0.23 18.91 8.55
C ALA A 125 -0.27 17.53 9.00
N LYS A 126 -1.44 17.14 8.51
CA LYS A 126 -2.08 15.84 8.80
C LYS A 126 -2.99 15.42 7.68
N ASP A 127 -2.98 14.13 7.40
CA ASP A 127 -3.86 13.48 6.44
C ASP A 127 -4.70 12.41 7.12
N ILE A 128 -5.94 12.26 6.69
CA ILE A 128 -6.88 11.26 7.19
C ILE A 128 -7.55 10.60 5.99
N ALA A 129 -7.58 9.28 5.95
CA ALA A 129 -8.39 8.53 5.01
C ALA A 129 -9.34 7.58 5.77
N LEU A 130 -10.62 7.66 5.46
CA LEU A 130 -11.63 6.70 5.92
C LEU A 130 -12.05 5.86 4.73
N SER A 131 -12.10 4.54 4.89
CA SER A 131 -12.41 3.64 3.78
C SER A 131 -13.41 2.57 4.18
N GLY A 132 -14.29 2.24 3.24
CA GLY A 132 -15.19 1.11 3.31
C GLY A 132 -14.82 0.08 2.24
N TYR A 133 -14.80 -1.20 2.60
CA TYR A 133 -14.39 -2.31 1.73
C TYR A 133 -15.52 -3.29 1.56
N PHE A 134 -15.58 -3.86 0.37
CA PHE A 134 -16.42 -5.01 0.05
C PHE A 134 -15.61 -6.00 -0.78
N SER A 135 -15.57 -7.26 -0.36
CA SER A 135 -14.97 -8.34 -1.11
C SER A 135 -15.97 -9.46 -1.33
N TYR A 136 -15.89 -10.11 -2.49
CA TYR A 136 -16.74 -11.20 -2.88
C TYR A 136 -15.97 -12.33 -3.56
N LEU A 137 -16.17 -13.57 -3.11
CA LEU A 137 -15.65 -14.76 -3.77
C LEU A 137 -16.48 -15.05 -5.03
N LEU A 138 -15.97 -14.64 -6.19
CA LEU A 138 -16.60 -14.86 -7.49
C LEU A 138 -16.64 -16.36 -7.85
N THR A 139 -15.55 -17.06 -7.53
CA THR A 139 -15.43 -18.52 -7.59
C THR A 139 -14.65 -18.99 -6.35
N ASP A 140 -14.49 -20.27 -6.16
CA ASP A 140 -13.71 -20.83 -5.04
C ASP A 140 -12.20 -20.47 -5.09
N ARG A 141 -11.74 -19.94 -6.23
CA ARG A 141 -10.34 -19.53 -6.46
C ARG A 141 -10.16 -18.07 -6.86
N LEU A 142 -11.24 -17.35 -7.15
CA LEU A 142 -11.19 -15.97 -7.61
C LEU A 142 -12.01 -15.08 -6.69
N ALA A 143 -11.35 -14.09 -6.09
CA ALA A 143 -11.96 -13.04 -5.30
C ALA A 143 -11.89 -11.69 -6.04
N GLY A 144 -12.94 -10.91 -5.94
CA GLY A 144 -12.98 -9.50 -6.32
C GLY A 144 -13.18 -8.62 -5.10
N GLY A 145 -12.61 -7.44 -5.10
CA GLY A 145 -12.76 -6.48 -4.01
C GLY A 145 -12.83 -5.05 -4.52
N ILE A 146 -13.56 -4.23 -3.78
CA ILE A 146 -13.65 -2.78 -3.99
C ILE A 146 -13.47 -2.07 -2.66
N ALA A 147 -12.76 -0.93 -2.66
CA ALA A 147 -12.72 -0.01 -1.55
C ALA A 147 -13.15 1.37 -2.01
N ALA A 148 -13.97 2.05 -1.21
CA ALA A 148 -14.30 3.46 -1.39
C ALA A 148 -13.61 4.26 -0.29
N LYS A 149 -12.90 5.33 -0.66
CA LYS A 149 -12.09 6.17 0.23
C LYS A 149 -12.61 7.58 0.27
N PHE A 150 -12.69 8.14 1.45
CA PHE A 150 -12.86 9.56 1.72
C PHE A 150 -11.60 10.10 2.38
N ILE A 151 -11.00 11.11 1.78
CA ILE A 151 -9.68 11.62 2.17
C ILE A 151 -9.82 13.09 2.52
N THR A 152 -9.25 13.49 3.65
CA THR A 152 -9.13 14.89 4.04
C THR A 152 -7.71 15.17 4.48
N SER A 153 -7.19 16.31 4.08
CA SER A 153 -5.85 16.76 4.41
C SER A 153 -5.86 18.20 4.90
N TYR A 154 -4.98 18.47 5.83
CA TYR A 154 -4.81 19.79 6.46
C TYR A 154 -3.33 20.17 6.47
N ILE A 155 -3.03 21.38 6.03
CA ILE A 155 -1.67 21.96 6.05
C ILE A 155 -1.80 23.38 6.60
N GLY A 156 -1.51 23.57 7.89
CA GLY A 156 -1.78 24.84 8.57
C GLY A 156 -3.27 25.20 8.47
N ASP A 157 -3.57 26.33 7.86
CA ASP A 157 -4.93 26.84 7.67
C ASP A 157 -5.61 26.30 6.40
N TYR A 158 -4.87 25.61 5.53
CA TYR A 158 -5.39 25.04 4.28
C TYR A 158 -5.96 23.65 4.50
N ASN A 159 -7.05 23.33 3.80
CA ASN A 159 -7.61 21.99 3.81
C ASN A 159 -8.05 21.54 2.42
N SER A 160 -8.00 20.24 2.21
CA SER A 160 -8.35 19.59 0.95
C SER A 160 -9.19 18.35 1.21
N PHE A 161 -10.10 18.02 0.27
CA PHE A 161 -10.92 16.80 0.29
C PHE A 161 -10.82 16.07 -1.03
N ALA A 162 -10.79 14.75 -0.96
CA ALA A 162 -10.80 13.89 -2.12
C ALA A 162 -11.64 12.63 -1.88
N VAL A 163 -12.03 12.00 -2.97
CA VAL A 163 -12.62 10.66 -2.99
C VAL A 163 -11.81 9.77 -3.90
N GLY A 164 -11.72 8.51 -3.55
CA GLY A 164 -10.99 7.51 -4.31
C GLY A 164 -11.65 6.14 -4.25
N VAL A 165 -11.34 5.31 -5.22
CA VAL A 165 -11.78 3.91 -5.29
C VAL A 165 -10.58 3.04 -5.56
N ASP A 166 -10.48 1.90 -4.86
CA ASP A 166 -9.56 0.83 -5.21
C ASP A 166 -10.36 -0.35 -5.75
N LEU A 167 -9.83 -0.98 -6.78
CA LEU A 167 -10.36 -2.20 -7.38
C LEU A 167 -9.30 -3.29 -7.28
N GLY A 168 -9.67 -4.46 -6.80
CA GLY A 168 -8.77 -5.58 -6.65
C GLY A 168 -9.36 -6.89 -7.16
N LEU A 169 -8.49 -7.70 -7.75
CA LEU A 169 -8.74 -9.09 -8.10
C LEU A 169 -7.62 -9.94 -7.54
N ASN A 170 -7.97 -11.12 -7.05
CA ASN A 170 -7.01 -12.12 -6.63
C ASN A 170 -7.48 -13.50 -7.08
N TYR A 171 -6.60 -14.22 -7.77
CA TYR A 171 -6.76 -15.64 -8.08
C TYR A 171 -5.79 -16.43 -7.22
N TYR A 172 -6.30 -17.40 -6.45
CA TYR A 172 -5.50 -18.29 -5.63
C TYR A 172 -5.79 -19.76 -5.97
N ASP A 173 -4.72 -20.50 -6.30
CA ASP A 173 -4.77 -21.94 -6.50
C ASP A 173 -4.17 -22.66 -5.27
N PRO A 174 -5.01 -23.20 -4.35
CA PRO A 174 -4.53 -23.86 -3.13
C PRO A 174 -3.77 -25.18 -3.41
N ASP A 175 -4.05 -25.85 -4.53
CA ASP A 175 -3.39 -27.11 -4.86
C ASP A 175 -1.92 -26.89 -5.26
N ARG A 176 -1.66 -25.77 -5.92
CA ARG A 176 -0.32 -25.39 -6.40
C ARG A 176 0.30 -24.26 -5.61
N GLU A 177 -0.45 -23.66 -4.67
CA GLU A 177 -0.04 -22.51 -3.86
C GLU A 177 0.46 -21.30 -4.69
N TRP A 178 -0.25 -21.01 -5.79
CA TRP A 178 -0.05 -19.81 -6.60
C TRP A 178 -1.10 -18.76 -6.24
N SER A 179 -0.66 -17.53 -6.05
CA SER A 179 -1.54 -16.36 -5.97
C SER A 179 -1.16 -15.37 -7.08
N VAL A 180 -2.17 -14.87 -7.79
CA VAL A 180 -2.00 -13.84 -8.84
C VAL A 180 -3.01 -12.73 -8.56
N SER A 181 -2.55 -11.50 -8.56
CA SER A 181 -3.39 -10.32 -8.29
C SER A 181 -3.23 -9.23 -9.31
N LEU A 182 -4.31 -8.48 -9.50
CA LEU A 182 -4.35 -7.22 -10.23
C LEU A 182 -5.10 -6.20 -9.37
N VAL A 183 -4.51 -5.01 -9.21
CA VAL A 183 -5.09 -3.93 -8.39
C VAL A 183 -4.96 -2.60 -9.12
N ALA A 184 -6.00 -1.77 -9.04
CA ALA A 184 -5.93 -0.37 -9.39
C ALA A 184 -6.31 0.44 -8.15
N LYS A 185 -5.40 1.28 -7.66
CA LYS A 185 -5.52 2.02 -6.40
C LYS A 185 -5.73 3.50 -6.64
N ASN A 186 -6.46 4.13 -5.72
CA ASN A 186 -6.63 5.58 -5.65
C ASN A 186 -7.24 6.20 -6.92
N LEU A 187 -8.12 5.46 -7.61
CA LEU A 187 -8.87 5.97 -8.75
C LEU A 187 -9.86 7.03 -8.27
N GLY A 188 -9.58 8.31 -8.52
CA GLY A 188 -10.43 9.39 -8.02
C GLY A 188 -9.82 10.76 -8.24
N GLY A 189 -10.25 11.72 -7.43
CA GLY A 189 -9.78 13.10 -7.53
C GLY A 189 -10.17 13.95 -6.34
N GLN A 190 -9.58 15.14 -6.27
CA GLN A 190 -9.94 16.14 -5.30
C GLN A 190 -11.34 16.71 -5.57
N LEU A 191 -12.13 16.85 -4.51
CA LEU A 191 -13.40 17.60 -4.51
C LEU A 191 -13.18 19.04 -4.09
N LYS A 192 -12.16 19.28 -3.26
CA LYS A 192 -11.70 20.58 -2.84
C LYS A 192 -10.17 20.58 -2.80
N SER A 193 -9.55 21.51 -3.51
CA SER A 193 -8.09 21.75 -3.46
C SER A 193 -7.70 22.55 -2.22
N TYR A 194 -6.42 22.58 -1.91
CA TYR A 194 -5.88 23.44 -0.83
C TYR A 194 -5.97 24.92 -1.21
N ASP A 195 -5.75 25.20 -2.49
CA ASP A 195 -5.77 26.51 -3.11
C ASP A 195 -6.66 26.42 -4.38
N GLU A 196 -6.49 27.27 -5.33
CA GLU A 196 -7.29 27.29 -6.57
C GLU A 196 -6.93 26.16 -7.53
N GLN A 197 -5.76 25.50 -7.37
CA GLN A 197 -5.29 24.46 -8.27
C GLN A 197 -5.57 23.05 -7.72
N TYR A 198 -6.13 22.20 -8.59
CA TYR A 198 -6.36 20.78 -8.30
C TYR A 198 -5.14 19.96 -8.64
N GLU A 199 -4.75 19.10 -7.71
CA GLU A 199 -3.62 18.18 -7.85
C GLU A 199 -4.10 16.75 -8.14
N SER A 200 -3.24 15.97 -8.78
CA SER A 200 -3.57 14.59 -9.14
C SER A 200 -3.49 13.65 -7.94
N MET A 201 -4.38 12.65 -7.91
CA MET A 201 -4.33 11.54 -6.96
C MET A 201 -3.15 10.61 -7.27
N PRO A 202 -2.58 9.91 -6.27
CA PRO A 202 -1.49 8.95 -6.46
C PRO A 202 -2.03 7.62 -7.01
N ILE A 203 -2.58 7.66 -8.24
CA ILE A 203 -3.11 6.48 -8.93
C ILE A 203 -1.98 5.49 -9.14
N ASP A 204 -2.26 4.20 -8.89
CA ASP A 204 -1.28 3.14 -9.03
C ASP A 204 -1.99 1.86 -9.52
N VAL A 205 -1.52 1.33 -10.65
CA VAL A 205 -1.95 0.04 -11.19
C VAL A 205 -0.85 -0.97 -10.94
N GLN A 206 -1.20 -2.06 -10.28
CA GLN A 206 -0.26 -3.08 -9.85
C GLN A 206 -0.68 -4.47 -10.33
N ALA A 207 0.29 -5.29 -10.70
CA ALA A 207 0.11 -6.71 -10.97
C ALA A 207 1.13 -7.50 -10.15
N GLY A 208 0.72 -8.63 -9.59
CA GLY A 208 1.61 -9.41 -8.74
C GLY A 208 1.38 -10.90 -8.82
N VAL A 209 2.42 -11.63 -8.47
CA VAL A 209 2.38 -13.09 -8.35
C VAL A 209 3.17 -13.52 -7.13
N SER A 210 2.67 -14.52 -6.42
CA SER A 210 3.42 -15.21 -5.38
C SER A 210 3.28 -16.72 -5.50
N LYS A 211 4.30 -17.42 -5.04
CA LYS A 211 4.38 -18.88 -5.04
C LYS A 211 5.00 -19.36 -3.75
N ARG A 212 4.28 -20.20 -3.03
CA ARG A 212 4.85 -21.02 -1.96
C ARG A 212 5.31 -22.36 -2.54
N PHE A 213 6.52 -22.75 -2.22
CA PHE A 213 7.08 -24.01 -2.68
C PHE A 213 6.71 -25.15 -1.73
N ALA A 214 6.06 -26.18 -2.26
CA ALA A 214 5.68 -27.36 -1.50
C ALA A 214 6.93 -27.99 -0.84
N ASN A 215 6.76 -28.48 0.39
CA ASN A 215 7.82 -29.12 1.18
C ASN A 215 9.04 -28.24 1.49
N THR A 216 8.94 -26.94 1.30
CA THR A 216 9.97 -25.98 1.68
C THR A 216 9.36 -24.85 2.51
N PRO A 217 10.12 -24.16 3.36
CA PRO A 217 9.61 -23.01 4.11
C PRO A 217 9.56 -21.71 3.27
N PHE A 218 9.88 -21.77 1.97
CA PHE A 218 10.02 -20.57 1.16
C PHE A 218 8.74 -20.21 0.42
N ARG A 219 8.41 -18.91 0.44
CA ARG A 219 7.49 -18.26 -0.47
C ARG A 219 8.22 -17.11 -1.16
N VAL A 220 8.06 -16.98 -2.45
CA VAL A 220 8.57 -15.86 -3.25
C VAL A 220 7.43 -15.05 -3.82
N SER A 221 7.63 -13.77 -3.96
CA SER A 221 6.68 -12.84 -4.56
C SER A 221 7.36 -11.87 -5.50
N ALA A 222 6.66 -11.48 -6.53
CA ALA A 222 7.05 -10.44 -7.45
C ALA A 222 5.83 -9.58 -7.77
N SER A 223 5.95 -8.27 -7.61
CA SER A 223 4.93 -7.29 -7.98
C SER A 223 5.50 -6.30 -8.99
N LEU A 224 4.67 -5.91 -9.92
CA LEU A 224 4.89 -4.77 -10.82
C LEU A 224 4.00 -3.63 -10.33
N ILE A 225 4.59 -2.50 -10.04
CA ILE A 225 3.93 -1.30 -9.50
C ILE A 225 3.92 -0.17 -10.52
N ASP A 226 3.05 0.81 -10.35
CA ASP A 226 2.94 2.01 -11.19
C ASP A 226 2.85 1.70 -12.69
N LEU A 227 2.12 0.65 -13.08
CA LEU A 227 1.93 0.26 -14.48
C LEU A 227 1.19 1.30 -15.33
N ASN A 228 0.68 2.35 -14.72
CA ASN A 228 0.11 3.54 -15.37
C ASN A 228 1.18 4.58 -15.74
N HIS A 229 2.45 4.41 -15.35
CA HIS A 229 3.58 5.32 -15.62
C HIS A 229 4.66 4.62 -16.45
N TRP A 230 4.49 4.56 -17.78
CA TRP A 230 5.40 3.89 -18.70
C TRP A 230 6.65 4.70 -19.08
N ASP A 231 6.80 5.90 -18.57
CA ASP A 231 7.97 6.78 -18.69
C ASP A 231 9.16 6.30 -17.84
N TYR A 232 8.90 5.50 -16.83
CA TYR A 232 9.94 4.86 -16.02
C TYR A 232 10.60 3.69 -16.73
N LYS A 233 11.89 3.44 -16.45
CA LYS A 233 12.55 2.22 -16.89
C LYS A 233 11.84 1.00 -16.31
N PHE A 234 11.58 -0.02 -17.12
CA PHE A 234 10.84 -1.22 -16.71
C PHE A 234 11.34 -1.89 -15.42
N ILE A 235 12.66 -1.82 -15.16
CA ILE A 235 13.25 -2.37 -13.94
C ILE A 235 12.72 -1.68 -12.67
N TYR A 236 12.30 -0.42 -12.73
CA TYR A 236 11.81 0.32 -11.57
C TYR A 236 10.39 -0.05 -11.17
N HIS A 237 9.68 -0.78 -11.99
CA HIS A 237 8.36 -1.31 -11.63
C HIS A 237 8.44 -2.56 -10.73
N TRP A 238 9.61 -3.19 -10.59
CA TRP A 238 9.75 -4.44 -9.86
C TRP A 238 9.89 -4.26 -8.36
N VAL A 239 9.09 -5.04 -7.65
CA VAL A 239 9.20 -5.28 -6.21
C VAL A 239 9.28 -6.79 -6.01
N LEU A 240 10.35 -7.25 -5.37
CA LEU A 240 10.64 -8.66 -5.13
C LEU A 240 10.65 -8.94 -3.64
N GLY A 241 10.04 -10.05 -3.23
CA GLY A 241 9.98 -10.48 -1.83
C GLY A 241 10.24 -11.97 -1.68
N VAL A 242 10.83 -12.32 -0.55
CA VAL A 242 11.05 -13.70 -0.12
C VAL A 242 10.67 -13.86 1.33
N ASP A 243 9.81 -14.82 1.63
CA ASP A 243 9.44 -15.24 2.97
C ASP A 243 10.09 -16.58 3.31
N LEU A 244 10.50 -16.69 4.55
CA LEU A 244 10.89 -17.92 5.23
C LEU A 244 9.83 -18.22 6.31
N LEU A 245 8.96 -19.17 6.04
CA LEU A 245 7.88 -19.61 6.94
C LEU A 245 8.45 -20.66 7.90
N LEU A 246 9.00 -20.22 9.02
CA LEU A 246 9.68 -21.08 10.01
C LEU A 246 8.72 -22.07 10.68
N SER A 247 7.46 -21.65 10.84
CA SER A 247 6.37 -22.49 11.34
C SER A 247 5.04 -21.99 10.79
N LYS A 248 3.93 -22.62 11.19
CA LYS A 248 2.57 -22.11 10.87
C LYS A 248 2.30 -20.74 11.49
N SER A 249 3.07 -20.35 12.50
CA SER A 249 2.84 -19.15 13.29
C SER A 249 3.99 -18.13 13.19
N ILE A 250 5.13 -18.47 12.60
CA ILE A 250 6.30 -17.59 12.58
C ILE A 250 6.83 -17.48 11.16
N TRP A 251 6.97 -16.25 10.71
CA TRP A 251 7.57 -15.92 9.44
C TRP A 251 8.68 -14.88 9.61
N VAL A 252 9.67 -14.92 8.72
CA VAL A 252 10.70 -13.90 8.53
C VAL A 252 10.78 -13.63 7.04
N GLY A 253 10.80 -12.37 6.63
CA GLY A 253 10.82 -12.01 5.23
C GLY A 253 11.75 -10.87 4.92
N GLY A 254 12.11 -10.76 3.66
CA GLY A 254 12.87 -9.66 3.12
C GLY A 254 12.47 -9.35 1.69
N GLY A 255 12.60 -8.09 1.30
CA GLY A 255 12.21 -7.64 -0.02
C GLY A 255 13.08 -6.52 -0.55
N TYR A 256 12.97 -6.31 -1.85
CA TYR A 256 13.66 -5.26 -2.57
C TYR A 256 12.72 -4.54 -3.53
N ASN A 257 12.63 -3.21 -3.39
CA ASN A 257 11.85 -2.33 -4.24
C ASN A 257 12.81 -1.54 -5.15
N CYS A 258 12.81 -1.88 -6.42
CA CYS A 258 13.72 -1.27 -7.40
C CYS A 258 13.44 0.22 -7.62
N ARG A 259 12.18 0.65 -7.56
CA ARG A 259 11.80 2.05 -7.70
C ARG A 259 12.30 2.87 -6.52
N ARG A 260 11.97 2.43 -5.29
CA ARG A 260 12.39 3.09 -4.05
C ARG A 260 13.92 3.21 -3.96
N ALA A 261 14.65 2.17 -4.39
CA ALA A 261 16.11 2.19 -4.47
C ALA A 261 16.63 3.27 -5.42
N ASN A 262 15.91 3.52 -6.53
CA ASN A 262 16.31 4.52 -7.52
C ASN A 262 15.91 5.95 -7.09
N GLU A 263 14.72 6.15 -6.58
CA GLU A 263 14.20 7.47 -6.15
C GLU A 263 14.98 8.05 -4.95
N MET A 264 15.55 7.18 -4.13
CA MET A 264 16.32 7.58 -2.94
C MET A 264 17.82 7.53 -3.11
N LYS A 265 18.31 7.58 -4.35
CA LYS A 265 19.74 7.73 -4.61
C LYS A 265 20.20 9.11 -4.16
N ILE A 266 21.38 9.15 -3.53
CA ILE A 266 22.07 10.37 -3.13
C ILE A 266 23.38 10.41 -3.90
N LEU A 267 23.69 11.55 -4.53
CA LEU A 267 25.00 11.81 -5.11
C LEU A 267 26.01 11.99 -3.96
N GLY A 268 27.00 11.11 -3.91
CA GLY A 268 28.16 11.26 -3.01
C GLY A 268 29.09 12.38 -3.44
N VAL A 269 30.07 12.67 -2.58
CA VAL A 269 31.08 13.73 -2.83
C VAL A 269 31.92 13.44 -4.08
N ASP A 270 32.01 12.18 -4.51
CA ASP A 270 32.79 11.71 -5.66
C ASP A 270 31.91 11.38 -6.89
N ASP A 271 30.71 11.97 -7.00
CA ASP A 271 29.71 11.70 -8.06
C ASP A 271 29.25 10.23 -8.13
N GLU A 272 29.51 9.41 -7.11
CA GLU A 272 28.99 8.06 -7.00
C GLU A 272 27.53 8.05 -6.49
N GLU A 273 26.62 7.50 -7.30
CA GLU A 273 25.22 7.31 -6.90
C GLU A 273 25.09 6.15 -5.91
N GLY A 274 24.71 6.42 -4.67
CA GLY A 274 24.44 5.41 -3.64
C GLY A 274 22.97 5.38 -3.22
N SER A 275 22.34 4.20 -3.23
CA SER A 275 20.95 4.03 -2.72
C SER A 275 20.89 3.87 -1.20
N HIS A 276 22.01 3.74 -0.52
CA HIS A 276 22.13 3.54 0.94
C HIS A 276 21.15 2.50 1.52
N GLY A 277 20.88 1.43 0.75
CA GLY A 277 19.96 0.37 1.15
C GLY A 277 18.46 0.74 1.08
N ALA A 278 18.10 1.85 0.45
CA ALA A 278 16.71 2.34 0.39
C ALA A 278 15.73 1.36 -0.26
N GLY A 279 16.18 0.48 -1.17
CA GLY A 279 15.34 -0.57 -1.76
C GLY A 279 15.05 -1.74 -0.83
N LEU A 280 15.87 -1.96 0.20
CA LEU A 280 15.76 -3.11 1.09
C LEU A 280 14.67 -2.93 2.14
N SER A 281 14.00 -4.03 2.46
CA SER A 281 13.06 -4.16 3.57
C SER A 281 13.26 -5.52 4.24
N LEU A 282 13.00 -5.58 5.53
CA LEU A 282 13.06 -6.80 6.33
C LEU A 282 11.90 -6.80 7.31
N GLY A 283 11.46 -7.98 7.73
CA GLY A 283 10.46 -8.08 8.78
C GLY A 283 10.28 -9.50 9.29
N ALA A 284 9.50 -9.59 10.35
CA ALA A 284 9.15 -10.84 10.99
C ALA A 284 7.76 -10.71 11.63
N GLY A 285 7.10 -11.83 11.83
CA GLY A 285 5.81 -11.84 12.50
C GLY A 285 5.52 -13.14 13.21
N ILE A 286 4.62 -13.01 14.19
CA ILE A 286 4.06 -14.11 14.95
C ILE A 286 2.55 -14.07 14.81
N ASN A 287 2.00 -15.13 14.20
CA ASN A 287 0.57 -15.27 13.92
C ASN A 287 0.04 -16.44 14.77
N LEU A 288 -0.56 -16.12 15.92
CA LEU A 288 -1.30 -17.07 16.75
C LEU A 288 -2.77 -17.11 16.29
N GLU A 289 -3.55 -18.06 16.79
CA GLU A 289 -4.95 -18.22 16.35
C GLU A 289 -5.79 -16.94 16.45
N ARG A 290 -5.63 -16.15 17.52
CA ARG A 290 -6.39 -14.92 17.74
C ARG A 290 -5.54 -13.67 17.78
N LEU A 291 -4.23 -13.80 17.96
CA LEU A 291 -3.33 -12.68 18.13
C LEU A 291 -2.25 -12.72 17.07
N LYS A 292 -2.04 -11.62 16.38
CA LYS A 292 -1.01 -11.48 15.36
C LYS A 292 -0.18 -10.24 15.65
N LEU A 293 1.13 -10.37 15.58
CA LEU A 293 2.08 -9.28 15.74
C LEU A 293 3.09 -9.35 14.61
N ASN A 294 3.11 -8.33 13.78
CA ASN A 294 4.02 -8.22 12.65
C ASN A 294 4.86 -6.96 12.78
N LEU A 295 6.13 -7.06 12.46
CA LEU A 295 7.11 -5.97 12.49
C LEU A 295 7.84 -5.91 11.15
N ALA A 296 8.02 -4.71 10.63
CA ALA A 296 8.85 -4.47 9.45
C ALA A 296 9.76 -3.26 9.61
N TYR A 297 10.89 -3.35 8.96
CA TYR A 297 11.88 -2.30 8.82
C TYR A 297 12.11 -2.04 7.34
N GLY A 298 12.13 -0.77 6.97
CA GLY A 298 12.45 -0.33 5.61
C GLY A 298 12.81 1.14 5.60
N LYS A 299 13.29 1.62 4.47
CA LYS A 299 13.61 3.02 4.28
C LYS A 299 12.61 3.62 3.29
N TYR A 300 11.73 4.47 3.78
CA TYR A 300 10.68 5.13 3.00
C TYR A 300 10.90 6.64 2.85
N HIS A 301 11.99 7.15 3.41
CA HIS A 301 12.44 8.52 3.27
C HIS A 301 13.98 8.55 3.21
N VAL A 302 14.55 9.49 2.46
CA VAL A 302 16.00 9.56 2.21
C VAL A 302 16.80 9.70 3.51
N SER A 303 16.32 10.50 4.44
CA SER A 303 17.05 10.85 5.68
C SER A 303 16.80 9.91 6.85
N SER A 304 15.82 8.98 6.76
CA SER A 304 15.44 8.17 7.93
C SER A 304 14.97 6.77 7.54
N SER A 305 15.15 5.85 8.47
CA SER A 305 14.56 4.51 8.43
C SER A 305 13.19 4.51 9.08
N SER A 306 12.31 3.65 8.59
CA SER A 306 10.95 3.51 9.08
C SER A 306 10.74 2.14 9.71
N VAL A 307 9.96 2.12 10.78
CA VAL A 307 9.53 0.88 11.46
C VAL A 307 8.02 0.86 11.43
N LEU A 308 7.45 -0.25 10.98
CA LEU A 308 6.01 -0.51 10.94
C LEU A 308 5.69 -1.70 11.84
N ILE A 309 4.68 -1.55 12.68
CA ILE A 309 4.16 -2.58 13.59
C ILE A 309 2.67 -2.74 13.31
N ASN A 310 2.22 -3.99 13.15
CA ASN A 310 0.80 -4.33 13.14
C ASN A 310 0.49 -5.26 14.30
N PHE A 311 -0.62 -4.97 14.93
CA PHE A 311 -1.25 -5.80 15.94
C PHE A 311 -2.66 -6.14 15.47
N ALA A 312 -2.99 -7.43 15.37
CA ALA A 312 -4.34 -7.85 15.02
C ALA A 312 -4.90 -8.83 16.05
N TYR A 313 -6.19 -8.74 16.29
CA TYR A 313 -6.92 -9.59 17.21
C TYR A 313 -8.25 -10.02 16.60
N THR A 314 -8.50 -11.35 16.59
CA THR A 314 -9.77 -11.94 16.14
C THR A 314 -10.67 -12.21 17.35
N LEU A 315 -11.87 -11.59 17.37
CA LEU A 315 -12.86 -11.61 18.45
C LEU A 315 -13.60 -12.95 18.57
#